data_5220ea501f19e50d88920b06fa95b978
#
_entry.id   5220ea501f19e50d88920b06fa95b978
#
_cell.length_a   1.000
_cell.length_b   1.000
_cell.length_c   1.000
_cell.angle_alpha   90.00
_cell.angle_beta   90.00
_cell.angle_gamma   90.00
#
_symmetry.space_group_name_H-M   'P 1'
#
loop_
_entity.id
_entity.type
_entity.pdbx_description
1 polymer ?
#
loop_
_entity_poly.entity_id
_entity_poly.type
_entity_poly.pdbx_seq_one_letter_code
_entity_poly.pdbx_strand_id
1 'polypeptide(L)'
;MRLVKLSLVAALAVGSFSALNAKPLEEAIKNVDFTGELRYRYENNSENNGQIGDISSVSGKQDHRIRVRLGLKADVGDGFKIFGQAQYANDKAAGYINSNTPDGRTPTNKPFNLRQAYLQYDLADYGFGLVLGRQELGTIWTSDFVGTAAKAIYSPVDGISIAAFAVDSFEENTGDSDAISVSKLNLLPNAAQQAAINSRIYEYNMYGAAFLGKDIGGSGFDANIWFAQLMKTATFYAADLAYTLPLGEQDSWKLRFTYMGNNVDNSFNELLGDIADSGQLFNLYGTVNLYGFDGTLGGIMYGKKNKVTINTIEDTGSAGLNVIGREILYGRGSWTGISNGQTTLAYASVGYTLPGDFRIGLRGVIGGTSDTLTTGQGSTGGGDKSEYVLDLDYKYSNNLKFFGWYSILNYDNKVYGTSKRDAVRLQAAYTF
;
A
#
# COMPACT_ATOMS: atom_id res chain seq x y z
N MET A 1 -2.50 -6.56 -34.09
CA MET A 1 -1.61 -6.12 -32.98
C MET A 1 -0.59 -5.02 -33.34
N ARG A 2 -0.09 -4.91 -34.60
CA ARG A 2 0.86 -3.85 -34.98
C ARG A 2 0.28 -2.43 -35.05
N LEU A 3 -0.99 -2.26 -35.42
CA LEU A 3 -1.62 -0.94 -35.61
C LEU A 3 -1.99 -0.21 -34.28
N VAL A 4 -2.29 -0.95 -33.21
CA VAL A 4 -2.63 -0.34 -31.93
C VAL A 4 -1.39 0.23 -31.21
N LYS A 5 -0.20 -0.35 -31.45
CA LYS A 5 1.06 0.20 -30.93
C LYS A 5 1.39 1.57 -31.52
N LEU A 6 0.98 1.83 -32.79
CA LEU A 6 1.32 3.07 -33.47
C LEU A 6 0.55 4.30 -32.98
N SER A 7 -0.73 4.15 -32.61
CA SER A 7 -1.59 5.29 -32.29
C SER A 7 -1.38 5.83 -30.85
N LEU A 8 -1.03 4.97 -29.91
CA LEU A 8 -0.83 5.39 -28.51
C LEU A 8 0.55 6.03 -28.28
N VAL A 9 1.59 5.54 -28.97
CA VAL A 9 2.95 6.12 -28.89
C VAL A 9 3.00 7.46 -29.61
N ALA A 10 2.26 7.65 -30.69
CA ALA A 10 2.15 8.94 -31.35
C ALA A 10 1.50 10.02 -30.48
N ALA A 11 0.54 9.66 -29.64
CA ALA A 11 -0.10 10.60 -28.71
C ALA A 11 0.82 11.02 -27.54
N LEU A 12 1.75 10.17 -27.12
CA LEU A 12 2.73 10.46 -26.06
C LEU A 12 3.96 11.22 -26.58
N ALA A 13 4.30 11.08 -27.87
CA ALA A 13 5.50 11.67 -28.47
C ALA A 13 5.31 13.10 -29.04
N VAL A 14 4.08 13.61 -29.15
CA VAL A 14 3.80 14.95 -29.75
C VAL A 14 4.07 16.12 -28.79
N GLY A 15 4.39 15.86 -27.54
CA GLY A 15 4.68 16.90 -26.55
C GLY A 15 6.17 17.11 -26.27
N SER A 16 6.87 17.86 -27.13
CA SER A 16 8.17 18.50 -26.84
C SER A 16 9.43 17.62 -26.76
N PHE A 17 10.04 17.32 -27.92
CA PHE A 17 11.49 17.12 -27.98
C PHE A 17 12.06 17.84 -29.21
N SER A 18 12.84 18.90 -28.95
CA SER A 18 13.76 19.43 -29.94
C SER A 18 14.88 18.40 -30.15
N ALA A 19 14.99 17.91 -31.36
CA ALA A 19 15.88 16.86 -31.79
C ALA A 19 17.37 17.17 -31.52
N LEU A 20 17.93 16.56 -30.54
CA LEU A 20 19.37 16.27 -30.48
C LEU A 20 19.51 14.82 -30.06
N ASN A 21 19.76 13.92 -31.00
CA ASN A 21 20.07 12.50 -30.83
C ASN A 21 18.92 11.57 -30.35
N ALA A 22 17.67 11.97 -30.39
CA ALA A 22 16.57 11.05 -30.13
C ALA A 22 16.49 9.99 -31.26
N LYS A 23 16.32 8.73 -30.90
CA LYS A 23 16.05 7.67 -31.86
C LYS A 23 14.84 8.03 -32.72
N PRO A 24 14.84 7.75 -34.02
CA PRO A 24 13.66 7.93 -34.87
C PRO A 24 12.45 7.26 -34.22
N LEU A 25 11.29 7.91 -34.27
CA LEU A 25 10.04 7.41 -33.68
C LEU A 25 9.75 5.94 -34.08
N GLU A 26 10.07 5.58 -35.30
CA GLU A 26 9.90 4.23 -35.84
C GLU A 26 10.80 3.21 -35.12
N GLU A 27 12.01 3.57 -34.72
CA GLU A 27 12.92 2.74 -33.96
C GLU A 27 12.53 2.67 -32.47
N ALA A 28 12.09 3.80 -31.91
CA ALA A 28 11.57 3.84 -30.54
C ALA A 28 10.30 2.97 -30.40
N ILE A 29 9.44 2.92 -31.42
CA ILE A 29 8.23 2.07 -31.45
C ILE A 29 8.57 0.57 -31.49
N LYS A 30 9.66 0.18 -32.12
CA LYS A 30 10.11 -1.23 -32.19
C LYS A 30 10.54 -1.77 -30.82
N ASN A 31 11.00 -0.89 -29.93
CA ASN A 31 11.53 -1.20 -28.59
C ASN A 31 10.57 -0.78 -27.47
N VAL A 32 9.26 -0.81 -27.72
CA VAL A 32 8.26 -0.54 -26.69
C VAL A 32 7.90 -1.80 -25.93
N ASP A 33 8.16 -1.80 -24.64
CA ASP A 33 7.63 -2.79 -23.71
C ASP A 33 6.17 -2.45 -23.37
N PHE A 34 5.29 -3.39 -23.66
CA PHE A 34 3.88 -3.29 -23.32
C PHE A 34 3.60 -4.21 -22.13
N THR A 35 3.11 -3.64 -21.06
CA THR A 35 2.76 -4.36 -19.83
C THR A 35 1.32 -4.10 -19.46
N GLY A 36 0.72 -5.04 -18.75
CA GLY A 36 -0.64 -4.83 -18.30
C GLY A 36 -1.09 -5.75 -17.20
N GLU A 37 -2.19 -5.34 -16.58
CA GLU A 37 -2.94 -6.12 -15.61
C GLU A 37 -4.43 -6.05 -15.96
N LEU A 38 -5.09 -7.20 -15.98
CA LEU A 38 -6.54 -7.32 -15.90
C LEU A 38 -6.87 -8.04 -14.59
N ARG A 39 -7.58 -7.36 -13.68
CA ARG A 39 -8.01 -7.93 -12.41
C ARG A 39 -9.53 -7.88 -12.30
N TYR A 40 -10.12 -9.01 -11.98
CA TYR A 40 -11.48 -9.12 -11.51
C TYR A 40 -11.48 -9.54 -10.05
N ARG A 41 -12.29 -8.87 -9.23
CA ARG A 41 -12.44 -9.16 -7.81
C ARG A 41 -13.91 -9.15 -7.43
N TYR A 42 -14.32 -10.20 -6.74
CA TYR A 42 -15.60 -10.29 -6.05
C TYR A 42 -15.36 -10.16 -4.54
N GLU A 43 -16.15 -9.34 -3.88
CA GLU A 43 -16.15 -9.20 -2.42
C GLU A 43 -17.57 -9.27 -1.89
N ASN A 44 -17.71 -9.91 -0.73
CA ASN A 44 -18.96 -9.94 0.02
C ASN A 44 -18.64 -9.74 1.50
N ASN A 45 -19.33 -8.80 2.13
CA ASN A 45 -19.15 -8.47 3.53
C ASN A 45 -20.49 -8.50 4.25
N SER A 46 -20.54 -9.16 5.39
CA SER A 46 -21.69 -9.16 6.31
C SER A 46 -21.21 -8.76 7.71
N GLU A 47 -21.93 -7.87 8.36
CA GLU A 47 -21.55 -7.37 9.67
C GLU A 47 -22.76 -7.27 10.58
N ASN A 48 -22.67 -7.84 11.79
CA ASN A 48 -23.68 -7.79 12.84
C ASN A 48 -23.32 -6.66 13.82
N ASN A 49 -24.32 -5.90 14.28
CA ASN A 49 -24.19 -4.81 15.25
C ASN A 49 -23.25 -3.66 14.83
N GLY A 50 -23.30 -3.29 13.56
CA GLY A 50 -22.38 -2.32 12.95
C GLY A 50 -22.58 -0.86 13.37
N GLN A 51 -22.55 -0.55 14.66
CA GLN A 51 -22.56 0.85 15.15
C GLN A 51 -21.19 1.36 15.56
N ILE A 52 -20.12 0.87 14.96
CA ILE A 52 -18.76 1.30 15.33
C ILE A 52 -18.17 2.18 14.25
N GLY A 53 -18.06 3.48 14.54
CA GLY A 53 -17.40 4.46 13.68
C GLY A 53 -18.08 4.60 12.33
N ASP A 54 -17.38 4.57 11.24
CA ASP A 54 -17.81 4.92 9.89
C ASP A 54 -18.67 3.91 9.16
N ILE A 55 -19.09 2.80 9.78
CA ILE A 55 -19.73 1.72 9.05
C ILE A 55 -21.10 1.44 9.63
N SER A 56 -22.11 2.00 8.96
CA SER A 56 -23.49 1.49 9.08
C SER A 56 -23.49 -0.01 8.82
N SER A 57 -24.24 -0.77 9.63
CA SER A 57 -24.45 -2.19 9.45
C SER A 57 -24.75 -2.50 7.98
N VAL A 58 -23.84 -3.23 7.33
CA VAL A 58 -23.99 -3.62 5.95
C VAL A 58 -24.16 -5.13 5.91
N SER A 59 -25.41 -5.55 5.84
CA SER A 59 -25.73 -6.94 5.61
C SER A 59 -25.62 -7.27 4.12
N GLY A 60 -24.71 -8.16 3.78
CA GLY A 60 -24.67 -8.82 2.47
C GLY A 60 -24.33 -7.94 1.26
N LYS A 61 -23.48 -6.94 1.40
CA LYS A 61 -23.00 -6.20 0.23
C LYS A 61 -22.08 -7.03 -0.63
N GLN A 62 -22.49 -7.20 -1.88
CA GLN A 62 -21.70 -7.81 -2.93
C GLN A 62 -21.12 -6.72 -3.81
N ASP A 63 -19.80 -6.78 -4.01
CA ASP A 63 -19.06 -5.86 -4.86
C ASP A 63 -18.32 -6.63 -5.96
N HIS A 64 -18.48 -6.17 -7.21
CA HIS A 64 -17.73 -6.66 -8.36
C HIS A 64 -16.77 -5.57 -8.82
N ARG A 65 -15.47 -5.83 -8.74
CA ARG A 65 -14.44 -4.84 -9.01
C ARG A 65 -13.57 -5.27 -10.17
N ILE A 66 -13.45 -4.38 -11.15
CA ILE A 66 -12.61 -4.59 -12.33
C ILE A 66 -11.53 -3.52 -12.32
N ARG A 67 -10.28 -3.94 -12.49
CA ARG A 67 -9.15 -3.04 -12.73
C ARG A 67 -8.42 -3.46 -14.00
N VAL A 68 -8.14 -2.50 -14.85
CA VAL A 68 -7.28 -2.66 -16.03
C VAL A 68 -6.17 -1.64 -15.94
N ARG A 69 -4.92 -2.08 -15.99
CA ARG A 69 -3.73 -1.23 -16.12
C ARG A 69 -3.05 -1.55 -17.42
N LEU A 70 -2.68 -0.54 -18.19
CA LEU A 70 -1.97 -0.66 -19.46
C LEU A 70 -0.75 0.26 -19.42
N GLY A 71 0.44 -0.30 -19.43
CA GLY A 71 1.71 0.39 -19.36
C GLY A 71 2.49 0.31 -20.67
N LEU A 72 3.12 1.40 -21.05
CA LEU A 72 4.02 1.52 -22.18
C LEU A 72 5.34 2.08 -21.71
N LYS A 73 6.45 1.40 -21.97
CA LYS A 73 7.80 1.88 -21.74
C LYS A 73 8.57 1.90 -23.05
N ALA A 74 9.11 3.06 -23.41
CA ALA A 74 9.91 3.25 -24.61
C ALA A 74 11.32 3.72 -24.25
N ASP A 75 12.33 3.08 -24.83
CA ASP A 75 13.71 3.55 -24.82
C ASP A 75 13.87 4.59 -25.92
N VAL A 76 14.19 5.83 -25.55
CA VAL A 76 14.33 6.95 -26.50
C VAL A 76 15.80 7.31 -26.80
N GLY A 77 16.74 6.53 -26.29
CA GLY A 77 18.19 6.68 -26.54
C GLY A 77 18.93 7.37 -25.39
N ASP A 78 20.23 7.29 -25.43
CA ASP A 78 21.17 7.96 -24.49
C ASP A 78 20.87 7.71 -23.00
N GLY A 79 20.33 6.53 -22.64
CA GLY A 79 19.94 6.17 -21.29
C GLY A 79 18.57 6.70 -20.88
N PHE A 80 17.87 7.43 -21.75
CA PHE A 80 16.52 7.95 -21.47
C PHE A 80 15.43 6.94 -21.84
N LYS A 81 14.43 6.84 -20.97
CA LYS A 81 13.22 6.04 -21.17
C LYS A 81 11.99 6.84 -20.77
N ILE A 82 10.90 6.66 -21.48
CA ILE A 82 9.59 7.25 -21.17
C ILE A 82 8.67 6.12 -20.74
N PHE A 83 7.91 6.35 -19.69
CA PHE A 83 6.87 5.45 -19.20
C PHE A 83 5.54 6.15 -19.10
N GLY A 84 4.48 5.50 -19.56
CA GLY A 84 3.09 5.91 -19.38
C GLY A 84 2.23 4.74 -18.99
N GLN A 85 1.33 4.92 -18.02
CA GLN A 85 0.37 3.91 -17.60
C GLN A 85 -1.02 4.51 -17.47
N ALA A 86 -1.97 3.93 -18.20
CA ALA A 86 -3.38 4.20 -18.05
C ALA A 86 -4.02 3.17 -17.13
N GLN A 87 -4.98 3.60 -16.30
CA GLN A 87 -5.76 2.73 -15.44
C GLN A 87 -7.26 2.98 -15.60
N TYR A 88 -8.00 1.89 -15.66
CA TYR A 88 -9.42 1.84 -15.43
C TYR A 88 -9.67 1.08 -14.13
N ALA A 89 -10.47 1.65 -13.23
CA ALA A 89 -11.01 0.95 -12.09
C ALA A 89 -12.45 1.40 -11.90
N ASN A 90 -13.36 0.46 -11.68
CA ASN A 90 -14.77 0.79 -11.48
C ASN A 90 -15.11 1.25 -10.06
N ASP A 91 -14.13 1.31 -9.19
CA ASP A 91 -14.18 1.85 -7.85
C ASP A 91 -13.24 3.06 -7.68
N LYS A 92 -13.41 3.81 -6.61
CA LYS A 92 -12.64 5.04 -6.36
C LYS A 92 -11.29 4.81 -5.71
N ALA A 93 -11.09 3.70 -5.03
CA ALA A 93 -9.87 3.41 -4.32
C ALA A 93 -9.52 1.96 -4.54
N ALA A 94 -8.39 1.68 -5.19
CA ALA A 94 -7.73 0.37 -5.34
C ALA A 94 -8.55 -0.89 -5.03
N GLY A 95 -9.83 -0.81 -5.10
CA GLY A 95 -10.72 -1.90 -4.81
C GLY A 95 -11.69 -1.70 -3.63
N TYR A 96 -11.83 -0.54 -3.06
CA TYR A 96 -12.81 -0.29 -1.99
C TYR A 96 -13.91 0.67 -2.46
N ILE A 97 -15.14 0.19 -2.54
CA ILE A 97 -16.29 1.03 -2.87
C ILE A 97 -16.83 1.66 -1.58
N ASN A 98 -16.90 2.99 -1.55
CA ASN A 98 -17.96 3.68 -0.87
C ASN A 98 -19.16 3.73 -1.82
N SER A 99 -19.92 2.66 -1.93
CA SER A 99 -21.18 2.71 -2.65
C SER A 99 -22.22 3.39 -1.78
N ASN A 100 -22.32 4.71 -1.89
CA ASN A 100 -23.49 5.44 -1.41
C ASN A 100 -24.72 5.22 -2.31
N THR A 101 -24.70 4.19 -3.16
CA THR A 101 -25.86 3.83 -3.93
C THR A 101 -26.73 2.89 -3.09
N PRO A 102 -28.01 3.22 -2.86
CA PRO A 102 -28.91 2.41 -2.04
C PRO A 102 -29.03 0.95 -2.51
N ASP A 103 -28.76 0.70 -3.76
CA ASP A 103 -28.97 -0.59 -4.44
C ASP A 103 -27.73 -1.48 -4.48
N GLY A 104 -26.57 -1.08 -3.93
CA GLY A 104 -25.35 -1.88 -3.98
C GLY A 104 -24.81 -2.14 -5.39
N ARG A 105 -25.21 -1.35 -6.38
CA ARG A 105 -24.81 -1.55 -7.78
C ARG A 105 -23.36 -1.09 -7.99
N THR A 106 -22.58 -1.96 -8.60
CA THR A 106 -21.21 -1.64 -9.01
C THR A 106 -21.23 -0.65 -10.18
N PRO A 107 -20.65 0.55 -10.06
CA PRO A 107 -20.58 1.48 -11.19
C PRO A 107 -19.67 0.91 -12.29
N THR A 108 -20.15 0.92 -13.52
CA THR A 108 -19.40 0.41 -14.68
C THR A 108 -18.89 1.51 -15.60
N ASN A 109 -19.37 2.74 -15.41
CA ASN A 109 -19.04 3.87 -16.27
C ASN A 109 -18.03 4.81 -15.58
N LYS A 110 -16.75 4.46 -15.66
CA LYS A 110 -15.63 5.26 -15.18
C LYS A 110 -14.63 5.51 -16.30
N PRO A 111 -14.01 6.69 -16.37
CA PRO A 111 -12.98 6.96 -17.37
C PRO A 111 -11.68 6.20 -17.03
N PHE A 112 -10.84 6.02 -18.06
CA PHE A 112 -9.44 5.73 -17.85
C PHE A 112 -8.74 6.96 -17.26
N ASN A 113 -7.87 6.74 -16.29
CA ASN A 113 -7.03 7.76 -15.69
C ASN A 113 -5.57 7.54 -16.06
N LEU A 114 -4.82 8.61 -16.20
CA LEU A 114 -3.36 8.55 -16.31
C LEU A 114 -2.79 8.30 -14.90
N ARG A 115 -2.40 7.04 -14.64
CA ARG A 115 -1.88 6.65 -13.33
C ARG A 115 -0.42 7.05 -13.16
N GLN A 116 0.41 6.75 -14.17
CA GLN A 116 1.83 7.11 -14.17
C GLN A 116 2.23 7.73 -15.49
N ALA A 117 3.10 8.75 -15.43
CA ALA A 117 3.75 9.35 -16.60
C ALA A 117 5.08 9.96 -16.15
N TYR A 118 6.20 9.35 -16.53
CA TYR A 118 7.51 9.81 -16.09
C TYR A 118 8.59 9.60 -17.15
N LEU A 119 9.63 10.42 -17.02
CA LEU A 119 10.91 10.26 -17.69
C LEU A 119 11.87 9.54 -16.73
N GLN A 120 12.54 8.51 -17.22
CA GLN A 120 13.62 7.81 -16.53
C GLN A 120 14.93 8.06 -17.28
N TYR A 121 16.00 8.28 -16.53
CA TYR A 121 17.37 8.38 -17.04
C TYR A 121 18.25 7.39 -16.28
N ASP A 122 18.94 6.51 -17.02
CA ASP A 122 19.80 5.49 -16.44
C ASP A 122 21.25 5.67 -16.95
N LEU A 123 22.16 5.88 -16.03
CA LEU A 123 23.61 5.79 -16.23
C LEU A 123 24.11 4.45 -15.69
N ALA A 124 23.87 3.39 -16.45
CA ALA A 124 24.10 2.00 -15.99
C ALA A 124 25.54 1.77 -15.55
N ASP A 125 26.52 2.30 -16.30
CA ASP A 125 27.96 2.15 -16.00
C ASP A 125 28.37 2.78 -14.65
N TYR A 126 27.57 3.68 -14.14
CA TYR A 126 27.80 4.37 -12.86
C TYR A 126 26.83 3.93 -11.76
N GLY A 127 25.91 3.01 -12.06
CA GLY A 127 24.88 2.58 -11.12
C GLY A 127 23.92 3.69 -10.70
N PHE A 128 23.73 4.71 -11.54
CA PHE A 128 22.87 5.87 -11.23
C PHE A 128 21.58 5.84 -12.08
N GLY A 129 20.44 6.11 -11.41
CA GLY A 129 19.14 6.27 -12.06
C GLY A 129 18.40 7.49 -11.53
N LEU A 130 17.65 8.15 -12.41
CA LEU A 130 16.80 9.30 -12.09
C LEU A 130 15.42 9.09 -12.72
N VAL A 131 14.35 9.33 -11.95
CA VAL A 131 12.96 9.24 -12.42
C VAL A 131 12.25 10.54 -12.09
N LEU A 132 11.65 11.17 -13.09
CA LEU A 132 10.99 12.48 -13.00
C LEU A 132 9.56 12.40 -13.54
N GLY A 133 8.59 12.78 -12.74
CA GLY A 133 7.19 12.85 -13.14
C GLY A 133 6.24 12.12 -12.20
N ARG A 134 5.06 11.81 -12.69
CA ARG A 134 4.02 11.11 -11.93
C ARG A 134 4.35 9.62 -11.87
N GLN A 135 4.61 9.12 -10.68
CA GLN A 135 5.13 7.77 -10.45
C GLN A 135 4.66 7.17 -9.13
N GLU A 136 4.73 5.85 -9.01
CA GLU A 136 4.66 5.17 -7.71
C GLU A 136 5.86 5.57 -6.86
N LEU A 137 5.59 5.94 -5.62
CA LEU A 137 6.64 6.47 -4.74
C LEU A 137 7.60 5.38 -4.26
N GLY A 138 7.06 4.20 -3.91
CA GLY A 138 7.85 3.05 -3.50
C GLY A 138 8.67 3.28 -2.24
N THR A 139 8.15 4.06 -1.28
CA THR A 139 8.79 4.28 0.02
C THR A 139 8.35 3.22 1.01
N ILE A 140 9.02 3.12 2.15
CA ILE A 140 8.62 2.19 3.22
C ILE A 140 7.23 2.53 3.79
N TRP A 141 6.78 3.78 3.69
CA TRP A 141 5.48 4.26 4.18
C TRP A 141 4.36 4.16 3.16
N THR A 142 4.67 3.77 1.90
CA THR A 142 3.70 3.69 0.80
C THR A 142 3.77 2.32 0.13
N SER A 143 2.67 1.91 -0.51
CA SER A 143 2.57 0.67 -1.29
C SER A 143 2.41 0.98 -2.78
N ASP A 144 1.17 1.22 -3.22
CA ASP A 144 0.83 1.61 -4.61
C ASP A 144 0.68 3.12 -4.78
N PHE A 145 1.05 3.93 -3.81
CA PHE A 145 0.77 5.36 -3.77
C PHE A 145 1.51 6.12 -4.85
N VAL A 146 0.80 6.94 -5.59
CA VAL A 146 1.30 7.73 -6.71
C VAL A 146 1.43 9.19 -6.31
N GLY A 147 2.48 9.82 -6.81
CA GLY A 147 2.71 11.26 -6.64
C GLY A 147 3.55 11.82 -7.78
N THR A 148 3.54 13.15 -7.91
CA THR A 148 4.48 13.86 -8.79
C THR A 148 5.79 14.03 -8.06
N ALA A 149 6.86 13.42 -8.57
CA ALA A 149 8.11 13.31 -7.83
C ALA A 149 9.35 13.32 -8.74
N ALA A 150 10.48 13.67 -8.11
CA ALA A 150 11.82 13.37 -8.58
C ALA A 150 12.44 12.34 -7.65
N LYS A 151 12.99 11.25 -8.20
CA LYS A 151 13.65 10.19 -7.43
C LYS A 151 14.98 9.83 -8.07
N ALA A 152 16.07 9.93 -7.32
CA ALA A 152 17.40 9.52 -7.71
C ALA A 152 17.82 8.28 -6.91
N ILE A 153 18.46 7.32 -7.57
CA ILE A 153 19.02 6.11 -6.96
C ILE A 153 20.44 5.96 -7.43
N TYR A 154 21.33 5.71 -6.49
CA TYR A 154 22.73 5.39 -6.75
C TYR A 154 23.09 4.05 -6.11
N SER A 155 23.55 3.11 -6.93
CA SER A 155 23.91 1.75 -6.54
C SER A 155 25.40 1.54 -6.78
N PRO A 156 26.28 1.94 -5.83
CA PRO A 156 27.74 1.88 -5.99
C PRO A 156 28.29 0.46 -6.07
N VAL A 157 27.63 -0.48 -5.42
CA VAL A 157 28.00 -1.90 -5.38
C VAL A 157 26.74 -2.75 -5.30
N ASP A 158 26.86 -4.01 -5.67
CA ASP A 158 25.75 -4.96 -5.60
C ASP A 158 25.20 -5.08 -4.17
N GLY A 159 23.89 -5.08 -4.07
CA GLY A 159 23.19 -5.17 -2.80
C GLY A 159 23.11 -3.86 -2.00
N ILE A 160 23.73 -2.77 -2.44
CA ILE A 160 23.67 -1.47 -1.73
C ILE A 160 23.21 -0.37 -2.67
N SER A 161 22.19 0.37 -2.25
CA SER A 161 21.72 1.56 -2.96
C SER A 161 21.46 2.72 -1.99
N ILE A 162 21.66 3.92 -2.48
CA ILE A 162 21.28 5.17 -1.80
C ILE A 162 20.24 5.84 -2.66
N ALA A 163 19.09 6.20 -2.07
CA ALA A 163 18.02 6.89 -2.76
C ALA A 163 17.79 8.28 -2.15
N ALA A 164 17.43 9.24 -3.00
CA ALA A 164 16.91 10.52 -2.59
C ALA A 164 15.65 10.83 -3.39
N PHE A 165 14.65 11.47 -2.77
CA PHE A 165 13.42 11.81 -3.44
C PHE A 165 12.85 13.15 -2.98
N ALA A 166 12.16 13.80 -3.90
CA ALA A 166 11.37 14.99 -3.67
C ALA A 166 9.99 14.76 -4.30
N VAL A 167 8.95 14.79 -3.48
CA VAL A 167 7.56 14.67 -3.90
C VAL A 167 6.94 16.06 -3.83
N ASP A 168 6.33 16.50 -4.92
CA ASP A 168 5.63 17.77 -4.98
C ASP A 168 4.23 17.64 -4.36
N SER A 169 3.51 16.61 -4.78
CA SER A 169 2.15 16.34 -4.35
C SER A 169 1.82 14.85 -4.46
N PHE A 170 0.92 14.41 -3.60
CA PHE A 170 0.38 13.06 -3.62
C PHE A 170 -0.98 13.02 -4.30
N GLU A 171 -1.36 11.87 -4.83
CA GLU A 171 -2.71 11.67 -5.35
C GLU A 171 -3.71 11.48 -4.22
N GLU A 172 -4.60 12.44 -4.06
CA GLU A 172 -5.68 12.33 -3.10
C GLU A 172 -6.76 11.36 -3.62
N ASN A 173 -6.92 10.22 -2.95
CA ASN A 173 -8.14 9.37 -3.01
C ASN A 173 -8.65 8.95 -4.41
N THR A 174 -7.79 8.91 -5.42
CA THR A 174 -8.25 8.73 -6.80
C THR A 174 -8.04 7.35 -7.38
N GLY A 175 -8.01 6.33 -6.57
CA GLY A 175 -8.24 5.04 -7.17
C GLY A 175 -7.24 3.95 -6.94
N ASP A 176 -6.18 4.14 -6.19
CA ASP A 176 -5.21 3.07 -5.96
C ASP A 176 -4.77 2.86 -4.53
N SER A 177 -4.97 3.83 -3.65
CA SER A 177 -4.44 3.71 -2.32
C SER A 177 -5.43 4.07 -1.23
N ASP A 178 -5.31 3.37 -0.12
CA ASP A 178 -5.96 3.67 1.14
C ASP A 178 -5.16 4.71 1.92
N ALA A 179 -4.90 5.87 1.28
CA ALA A 179 -4.14 6.95 1.88
C ALA A 179 -4.76 7.46 3.18
N ILE A 180 -3.94 8.12 3.97
CA ILE A 180 -4.36 8.71 5.24
C ILE A 180 -5.62 9.55 5.05
N SER A 181 -6.66 9.23 5.78
CA SER A 181 -7.87 10.05 5.84
C SER A 181 -8.28 10.27 7.28
N VAL A 182 -8.27 11.52 7.70
CA VAL A 182 -8.69 11.89 9.06
C VAL A 182 -10.18 11.68 9.29
N SER A 183 -10.98 11.57 8.24
CA SER A 183 -12.40 11.19 8.35
C SER A 183 -12.58 9.81 8.97
N LYS A 184 -11.61 8.90 8.78
CA LYS A 184 -11.61 7.57 9.40
C LYS A 184 -11.59 7.62 10.94
N LEU A 185 -11.14 8.71 11.53
CA LEU A 185 -11.06 8.84 12.99
C LEU A 185 -12.38 9.27 13.62
N ASN A 186 -13.28 9.85 12.85
CA ASN A 186 -14.55 10.43 13.34
C ASN A 186 -14.41 11.35 14.57
N LEU A 187 -13.24 12.00 14.71
CA LEU A 187 -12.88 12.84 15.85
C LEU A 187 -13.03 14.34 15.53
N LEU A 188 -13.19 14.70 14.26
CA LEU A 188 -13.15 16.08 13.81
C LEU A 188 -14.56 16.59 13.50
N PRO A 189 -14.95 17.74 14.07
CA PRO A 189 -16.33 18.18 14.08
C PRO A 189 -16.85 18.75 12.76
N ASN A 190 -15.97 19.10 11.81
CA ASN A 190 -16.43 19.75 10.58
C ASN A 190 -15.60 19.43 9.34
N ALA A 191 -16.25 19.55 8.16
CA ALA A 191 -15.63 19.27 6.87
C ALA A 191 -14.49 20.23 6.50
N ALA A 192 -14.53 21.48 6.94
CA ALA A 192 -13.49 22.47 6.64
C ALA A 192 -12.18 22.12 7.33
N GLN A 193 -12.25 21.65 8.58
CA GLN A 193 -11.07 21.18 9.30
C GLN A 193 -10.49 19.91 8.67
N GLN A 194 -11.33 18.95 8.28
CA GLN A 194 -10.91 17.76 7.56
C GLN A 194 -10.22 18.10 6.22
N ALA A 195 -10.78 19.06 5.46
CA ALA A 195 -10.18 19.52 4.21
C ALA A 195 -8.81 20.18 4.44
N ALA A 196 -8.67 21.02 5.47
CA ALA A 196 -7.39 21.66 5.80
C ALA A 196 -6.30 20.65 6.20
N ILE A 197 -6.67 19.56 6.88
CA ILE A 197 -5.75 18.48 7.25
C ILE A 197 -5.38 17.65 6.02
N ASN A 198 -6.34 17.31 5.18
CA ASN A 198 -6.08 16.60 3.94
C ASN A 198 -5.12 17.40 3.04
N SER A 199 -5.33 18.70 2.87
CA SER A 199 -4.41 19.57 2.14
C SER A 199 -2.97 19.48 2.67
N ARG A 200 -2.77 19.45 4.00
CA ARG A 200 -1.43 19.28 4.61
C ARG A 200 -0.79 17.96 4.26
N ILE A 201 -1.54 16.91 4.08
CA ILE A 201 -1.03 15.58 3.75
C ILE A 201 -0.76 15.45 2.24
N TYR A 202 -1.66 15.95 1.39
CA TYR A 202 -1.63 15.67 -0.05
C TYR A 202 -0.98 16.75 -0.91
N GLU A 203 -1.00 18.01 -0.47
CA GLU A 203 -0.55 19.16 -1.27
C GLU A 203 0.81 19.72 -0.83
N TYR A 204 1.38 19.22 0.29
CA TYR A 204 2.66 19.68 0.78
C TYR A 204 3.81 18.80 0.31
N ASN A 205 4.93 19.41 0.00
CA ASN A 205 6.12 18.72 -0.48
C ASN A 205 6.70 17.78 0.57
N MET A 206 7.17 16.61 0.10
CA MET A 206 7.92 15.67 0.91
C MET A 206 9.32 15.48 0.34
N TYR A 207 10.32 15.56 1.18
CA TYR A 207 11.73 15.33 0.82
C TYR A 207 12.26 14.17 1.64
N GLY A 208 13.05 13.28 1.04
CA GLY A 208 13.59 12.17 1.79
C GLY A 208 14.79 11.50 1.15
N ALA A 209 15.40 10.62 1.94
CA ALA A 209 16.51 9.79 1.52
C ALA A 209 16.40 8.40 2.15
N ALA A 210 17.05 7.43 1.51
CA ALA A 210 17.12 6.07 2.02
C ALA A 210 18.49 5.44 1.74
N PHE A 211 18.94 4.63 2.68
CA PHE A 211 19.93 3.59 2.47
C PHE A 211 19.20 2.26 2.32
N LEU A 212 19.48 1.54 1.23
CA LEU A 212 18.83 0.28 0.89
C LEU A 212 19.90 -0.79 0.73
N GLY A 213 19.93 -1.73 1.65
CA GLY A 213 20.81 -2.88 1.64
C GLY A 213 20.03 -4.17 1.46
N LYS A 214 20.38 -4.97 0.47
CA LYS A 214 19.79 -6.28 0.21
C LYS A 214 20.89 -7.33 0.09
N ASP A 215 20.78 -8.38 0.89
CA ASP A 215 21.75 -9.47 0.92
C ASP A 215 23.19 -8.94 1.00
N ILE A 216 23.44 -8.03 1.93
CA ILE A 216 24.69 -7.28 2.05
C ILE A 216 25.89 -8.23 2.12
N GLY A 217 26.72 -8.18 1.09
CA GLY A 217 27.91 -9.04 0.99
C GLY A 217 27.60 -10.55 0.90
N GLY A 218 26.42 -10.96 0.47
CA GLY A 218 26.02 -12.38 0.41
C GLY A 218 25.74 -13.00 1.78
N SER A 219 25.47 -12.17 2.80
CA SER A 219 25.30 -12.61 4.19
C SER A 219 23.89 -13.06 4.54
N GLY A 220 22.92 -12.86 3.65
CA GLY A 220 21.49 -13.02 3.94
C GLY A 220 20.88 -11.85 4.72
N PHE A 221 21.65 -10.79 5.01
CA PHE A 221 21.20 -9.65 5.80
C PHE A 221 20.72 -8.50 4.91
N ASP A 222 19.48 -8.07 5.10
CA ASP A 222 18.88 -6.87 4.50
C ASP A 222 18.83 -5.76 5.55
N ALA A 223 19.16 -4.52 5.16
CA ALA A 223 19.04 -3.34 6.04
C ALA A 223 18.61 -2.11 5.24
N ASN A 224 17.44 -1.57 5.56
CA ASN A 224 16.90 -0.37 4.93
C ASN A 224 16.69 0.70 6.00
N ILE A 225 17.25 1.88 5.77
CA ILE A 225 17.10 3.04 6.66
C ILE A 225 16.51 4.18 5.86
N TRP A 226 15.45 4.81 6.38
CA TRP A 226 14.71 5.84 5.69
C TRP A 226 14.56 7.08 6.56
N PHE A 227 14.62 8.22 5.91
CA PHE A 227 14.31 9.53 6.49
C PHE A 227 13.51 10.35 5.49
N ALA A 228 12.46 11.04 5.97
CA ALA A 228 11.68 11.96 5.15
C ALA A 228 11.06 13.08 5.98
N GLN A 229 10.88 14.23 5.34
CA GLN A 229 10.20 15.40 5.87
C GLN A 229 9.00 15.71 4.99
N LEU A 230 7.79 15.51 5.48
CA LEU A 230 6.57 16.07 4.91
C LEU A 230 6.36 17.46 5.53
N MET A 231 6.50 18.49 4.70
CA MET A 231 6.54 19.88 5.15
C MET A 231 5.31 20.26 5.94
N LYS A 232 5.53 20.90 7.10
CA LYS A 232 4.50 21.38 8.03
C LYS A 232 3.54 20.28 8.54
N THR A 233 3.90 19.01 8.41
CA THR A 233 3.08 17.86 8.84
C THR A 233 3.87 16.97 9.77
N ALA A 234 4.95 16.35 9.33
CA ALA A 234 5.77 15.49 10.17
C ALA A 234 7.14 15.19 9.56
N THR A 235 8.11 14.89 10.42
CA THR A 235 9.36 14.24 10.06
C THR A 235 9.24 12.75 10.30
N PHE A 236 9.53 11.92 9.30
CA PHE A 236 9.44 10.47 9.34
C PHE A 236 10.83 9.83 9.33
N TYR A 237 10.98 8.73 10.05
CA TYR A 237 12.18 7.90 10.03
C TYR A 237 11.80 6.43 10.19
N ALA A 238 12.56 5.54 9.55
CA ALA A 238 12.28 4.12 9.62
C ALA A 238 13.56 3.29 9.47
N ALA A 239 13.54 2.10 10.08
CA ALA A 239 14.52 1.06 9.89
C ALA A 239 13.79 -0.27 9.64
N ASP A 240 14.21 -0.98 8.59
CA ASP A 240 13.69 -2.29 8.25
C ASP A 240 14.87 -3.24 8.06
N LEU A 241 14.97 -4.21 8.96
CA LEU A 241 16.07 -5.15 9.04
C LEU A 241 15.54 -6.57 8.82
N ALA A 242 16.20 -7.35 7.99
CA ALA A 242 15.85 -8.75 7.84
C ALA A 242 17.09 -9.62 7.72
N TYR A 243 16.99 -10.83 8.21
CA TYR A 243 17.98 -11.88 8.03
C TYR A 243 17.30 -13.10 7.41
N THR A 244 17.85 -13.59 6.30
CA THR A 244 17.38 -14.78 5.60
C THR A 244 18.43 -15.87 5.70
N LEU A 245 18.08 -17.00 6.30
CA LEU A 245 18.89 -18.20 6.35
C LEU A 245 18.35 -19.18 5.31
N PRO A 246 19.10 -19.47 4.22
CA PRO A 246 18.75 -20.53 3.30
C PRO A 246 18.89 -21.89 4.01
N LEU A 247 17.88 -22.74 3.90
CA LEU A 247 17.83 -24.09 4.46
C LEU A 247 17.94 -25.18 3.38
N GLY A 248 17.80 -24.78 2.10
CA GLY A 248 17.87 -25.59 0.90
C GLY A 248 17.68 -24.72 -0.34
N GLU A 249 17.48 -25.33 -1.51
CA GLU A 249 17.31 -24.59 -2.78
C GLU A 249 16.06 -23.67 -2.78
N GLN A 250 14.97 -24.11 -2.16
CA GLN A 250 13.70 -23.35 -2.06
C GLN A 250 13.28 -23.13 -0.61
N ASP A 251 13.99 -23.72 0.33
CA ASP A 251 13.67 -23.68 1.75
C ASP A 251 14.45 -22.55 2.43
N SER A 252 13.77 -21.81 3.31
CA SER A 252 14.38 -20.69 4.02
C SER A 252 13.69 -20.38 5.34
N TRP A 253 14.44 -19.80 6.23
CA TRP A 253 13.92 -19.11 7.40
C TRP A 253 14.31 -17.64 7.33
N LYS A 254 13.34 -16.73 7.60
CA LYS A 254 13.57 -15.29 7.60
C LYS A 254 13.05 -14.66 8.89
N LEU A 255 13.85 -13.83 9.51
CA LEU A 255 13.43 -12.93 10.59
C LEU A 255 13.43 -11.50 10.06
N ARG A 256 12.36 -10.74 10.31
CA ARG A 256 12.28 -9.32 9.93
C ARG A 256 11.81 -8.47 11.09
N PHE A 257 12.46 -7.35 11.26
CA PHE A 257 12.10 -6.29 12.20
C PHE A 257 11.91 -4.99 11.44
N THR A 258 10.78 -4.33 11.62
CA THR A 258 10.48 -3.02 11.06
C THR A 258 10.14 -2.05 12.18
N TYR A 259 10.82 -0.93 12.19
CA TYR A 259 10.52 0.22 13.04
C TYR A 259 10.18 1.43 12.16
N MET A 260 9.10 2.11 12.48
CA MET A 260 8.75 3.41 11.89
C MET A 260 8.43 4.37 13.02
N GLY A 261 8.89 5.61 12.87
CA GLY A 261 8.60 6.68 13.81
C GLY A 261 8.43 8.01 13.09
N ASN A 262 7.81 8.94 13.77
CA ASN A 262 7.73 10.31 13.29
C ASN A 262 7.69 11.32 14.45
N ASN A 263 7.97 12.57 14.08
CA ASN A 263 7.76 13.74 14.94
C ASN A 263 6.75 14.63 14.22
N VAL A 264 5.60 14.82 14.82
CA VAL A 264 4.50 15.64 14.29
C VAL A 264 4.86 17.11 14.44
N ASP A 265 4.62 17.92 13.40
CA ASP A 265 4.79 19.37 13.42
C ASP A 265 3.73 20.02 14.31
N ASN A 266 4.12 21.02 15.10
CA ASN A 266 3.22 21.71 16.01
C ASN A 266 2.02 22.33 15.28
N SER A 267 2.24 22.94 14.11
CA SER A 267 1.17 23.55 13.33
C SER A 267 0.15 22.53 12.79
N PHE A 268 0.58 21.28 12.58
CA PHE A 268 -0.32 20.19 12.21
C PHE A 268 -1.09 19.68 13.43
N ASN A 269 -0.44 19.59 14.59
CA ASN A 269 -1.09 19.22 15.84
C ASN A 269 -2.15 20.24 16.26
N GLU A 270 -1.88 21.53 16.12
CA GLU A 270 -2.87 22.59 16.36
C GLU A 270 -4.11 22.46 15.46
N LEU A 271 -3.94 22.11 14.17
CA LEU A 271 -5.06 21.81 13.27
C LEU A 271 -5.92 20.63 13.73
N LEU A 272 -5.31 19.65 14.39
CA LEU A 272 -6.00 18.50 15.00
C LEU A 272 -6.56 18.81 16.39
N GLY A 273 -6.43 20.03 16.89
CA GLY A 273 -6.90 20.41 18.22
C GLY A 273 -6.04 19.84 19.37
N ASP A 274 -4.74 19.72 19.15
CA ASP A 274 -3.73 19.26 20.09
C ASP A 274 -3.92 17.79 20.57
N ILE A 275 -4.63 17.01 19.78
CA ILE A 275 -4.85 15.59 20.05
C ILE A 275 -3.83 14.65 19.39
N ALA A 276 -3.05 15.16 18.43
CA ALA A 276 -2.00 14.39 17.76
C ALA A 276 -0.73 14.30 18.61
N ASP A 277 0.06 13.26 18.31
CA ASP A 277 1.39 13.09 18.87
C ASP A 277 2.26 12.26 17.90
N SER A 278 3.54 12.16 18.21
CA SER A 278 4.50 11.34 17.47
C SER A 278 4.07 9.88 17.45
N GLY A 279 3.96 9.32 16.26
CA GLY A 279 3.60 7.92 16.04
C GLY A 279 4.82 7.02 16.08
N GLN A 280 4.60 5.77 16.47
CA GLN A 280 5.59 4.70 16.42
C GLN A 280 4.92 3.41 15.96
N LEU A 281 5.64 2.61 15.17
CA LEU A 281 5.24 1.27 14.75
C LEU A 281 6.44 0.33 14.89
N PHE A 282 6.20 -0.78 15.56
CA PHE A 282 7.14 -1.88 15.69
C PHE A 282 6.49 -3.14 15.14
N ASN A 283 7.13 -3.82 14.21
CA ASN A 283 6.68 -5.10 13.68
C ASN A 283 7.85 -6.09 13.67
N LEU A 284 7.70 -7.21 14.36
CA LEU A 284 8.70 -8.28 14.38
C LEU A 284 8.01 -9.59 14.00
N TYR A 285 8.55 -10.27 12.99
CA TYR A 285 8.05 -11.57 12.61
C TYR A 285 9.11 -12.48 12.01
N GLY A 286 8.90 -13.78 12.21
CA GLY A 286 9.62 -14.84 11.53
C GLY A 286 8.76 -15.54 10.50
N THR A 287 9.35 -15.90 9.36
CA THR A 287 8.71 -16.77 8.35
C THR A 287 9.59 -17.99 8.09
N VAL A 288 8.96 -19.11 7.81
CA VAL A 288 9.62 -20.33 7.38
C VAL A 288 8.97 -20.85 6.11
N ASN A 289 9.77 -21.27 5.15
CA ASN A 289 9.32 -22.03 4.00
C ASN A 289 10.12 -23.34 4.00
N LEU A 290 9.42 -24.47 4.05
CA LEU A 290 10.06 -25.78 4.21
C LEU A 290 9.17 -26.86 3.58
N TYR A 291 9.68 -27.54 2.52
CA TYR A 291 9.00 -28.67 1.85
C TYR A 291 7.56 -28.35 1.43
N GLY A 292 7.31 -27.15 0.91
CA GLY A 292 5.97 -26.70 0.50
C GLY A 292 5.10 -26.15 1.65
N PHE A 293 5.52 -26.30 2.90
CA PHE A 293 4.93 -25.58 4.02
C PHE A 293 5.46 -24.16 4.09
N ASP A 294 4.60 -23.23 4.39
CA ASP A 294 4.96 -21.87 4.80
C ASP A 294 4.34 -21.56 6.17
N GLY A 295 5.06 -20.81 6.98
CA GLY A 295 4.60 -20.39 8.29
C GLY A 295 5.09 -19.00 8.63
N THR A 296 4.28 -18.26 9.38
CA THR A 296 4.62 -16.94 9.92
C THR A 296 4.20 -16.85 11.37
N LEU A 297 5.04 -16.25 12.19
CA LEU A 297 4.71 -15.89 13.58
C LEU A 297 5.27 -14.49 13.87
N GLY A 298 4.45 -13.61 14.42
CA GLY A 298 4.89 -12.25 14.69
C GLY A 298 3.98 -11.45 15.60
N GLY A 299 4.41 -10.21 15.83
CA GLY A 299 3.67 -9.22 16.60
C GLY A 299 3.92 -7.81 16.09
N ILE A 300 2.89 -6.98 16.16
CA ILE A 300 2.94 -5.58 15.79
C ILE A 300 2.38 -4.72 16.92
N MET A 301 3.00 -3.57 17.13
CA MET A 301 2.51 -2.52 18.02
C MET A 301 2.66 -1.17 17.31
N TYR A 302 1.61 -0.35 17.32
CA TYR A 302 1.65 1.01 16.75
C TYR A 302 0.66 1.94 17.44
N GLY A 303 0.83 3.23 17.17
CA GLY A 303 0.01 4.27 17.78
C GLY A 303 0.51 4.68 19.16
N LYS A 304 -0.26 5.53 19.83
CA LYS A 304 0.05 6.03 21.18
C LYS A 304 -1.22 6.18 21.98
N LYS A 305 -1.14 5.82 23.27
CA LYS A 305 -2.25 5.91 24.24
C LYS A 305 -2.81 7.33 24.31
N ASN A 306 -4.14 7.45 24.22
CA ASN A 306 -4.88 8.72 24.32
C ASN A 306 -4.40 9.80 23.33
N LYS A 307 -3.91 9.39 22.17
CA LYS A 307 -3.45 10.30 21.11
C LYS A 307 -3.83 9.77 19.73
N VAL A 308 -3.95 10.72 18.81
CA VAL A 308 -3.97 10.44 17.37
C VAL A 308 -2.54 10.40 16.87
N THR A 309 -2.20 9.40 16.05
CA THR A 309 -0.85 9.27 15.46
C THR A 309 -0.92 8.92 13.98
N ILE A 310 0.05 9.41 13.22
CA ILE A 310 0.33 8.95 11.87
C ILE A 310 1.43 7.90 11.98
N ASN A 311 1.24 6.69 11.44
CA ASN A 311 2.27 5.64 11.52
C ASN A 311 2.84 5.28 10.14
N THR A 312 2.00 5.31 9.10
CA THR A 312 2.38 5.16 7.68
C THR A 312 1.71 6.27 6.87
N ILE A 313 2.09 6.46 5.61
CA ILE A 313 1.42 7.42 4.71
C ILE A 313 0.25 6.75 3.99
N GLU A 314 0.36 5.46 3.74
CA GLU A 314 -0.69 4.61 3.19
C GLU A 314 -1.03 3.50 4.19
N ASP A 315 -2.26 3.01 4.21
CA ASP A 315 -2.76 2.11 5.28
C ASP A 315 -1.90 0.86 5.49
N THR A 316 -1.37 0.26 4.44
CA THR A 316 -0.54 -0.93 4.58
C THR A 316 0.95 -0.66 4.50
N GLY A 317 1.37 0.39 3.80
CA GLY A 317 2.77 0.64 3.52
C GLY A 317 3.48 -0.57 2.87
N SER A 318 4.74 -0.42 2.52
CA SER A 318 5.57 -1.52 1.99
C SER A 318 6.28 -2.34 3.09
N ALA A 319 5.98 -2.08 4.36
CA ALA A 319 6.66 -2.67 5.52
C ALA A 319 6.32 -4.14 5.81
N GLY A 320 5.68 -4.84 4.88
CA GLY A 320 5.32 -6.25 5.06
C GLY A 320 4.12 -6.48 5.99
N LEU A 321 3.25 -5.49 6.16
CA LEU A 321 2.06 -5.60 7.02
C LEU A 321 0.99 -6.54 6.46
N ASN A 322 1.06 -6.90 5.19
CA ASN A 322 0.14 -7.83 4.50
C ASN A 322 0.18 -9.27 5.04
N VAL A 323 1.19 -9.62 5.84
CA VAL A 323 1.26 -10.94 6.49
C VAL A 323 0.33 -11.05 7.71
N ILE A 324 -0.15 -9.92 8.27
CA ILE A 324 -0.87 -9.87 9.54
C ILE A 324 -2.29 -10.44 9.38
N GLY A 325 -3.17 -9.73 8.72
CA GLY A 325 -4.57 -10.13 8.55
C GLY A 325 -5.11 -9.74 7.19
N ARG A 326 -6.43 -9.89 6.99
CA ARG A 326 -7.11 -9.47 5.77
C ARG A 326 -8.02 -8.26 5.98
N GLU A 327 -8.67 -8.18 7.14
CA GLU A 327 -9.64 -7.16 7.50
C GLU A 327 -9.22 -6.35 8.74
N ILE A 328 -8.46 -6.94 9.68
CA ILE A 328 -8.18 -6.37 11.00
C ILE A 328 -7.46 -5.02 10.95
N LEU A 329 -6.58 -4.80 9.95
CA LEU A 329 -5.84 -3.55 9.79
C LEU A 329 -6.60 -2.48 8.98
N TYR A 330 -7.71 -2.84 8.32
CA TYR A 330 -8.40 -1.96 7.37
C TYR A 330 -9.67 -1.33 7.93
N GLY A 331 -9.84 -1.34 9.21
CA GLY A 331 -11.02 -0.74 9.80
C GLY A 331 -11.11 -0.92 11.30
N ARG A 332 -12.21 -0.48 11.86
CA ARG A 332 -12.52 -0.68 13.27
C ARG A 332 -11.48 -0.05 14.20
N GLY A 333 -10.88 1.09 13.77
CA GLY A 333 -9.90 1.84 14.56
C GLY A 333 -8.47 1.29 14.53
N SER A 334 -8.19 0.26 13.74
CA SER A 334 -6.85 -0.34 13.65
C SER A 334 -6.08 0.09 12.40
N TRP A 335 -6.45 1.19 11.74
CA TRP A 335 -5.70 1.71 10.59
C TRP A 335 -4.26 2.02 10.95
N THR A 336 -3.34 1.59 10.09
CA THR A 336 -1.92 1.87 10.28
C THR A 336 -1.54 3.28 9.83
N GLY A 337 -2.22 3.84 8.84
CA GLY A 337 -1.97 5.20 8.36
C GLY A 337 -2.21 6.24 9.44
N ILE A 338 -3.41 6.29 9.97
CA ILE A 338 -3.77 7.18 11.07
C ILE A 338 -4.56 6.41 12.13
N SER A 339 -4.11 6.43 13.37
CA SER A 339 -4.72 5.68 14.46
C SER A 339 -5.10 6.57 15.63
N ASN A 340 -6.12 6.13 16.39
CA ASN A 340 -6.51 6.70 17.67
C ASN A 340 -6.29 5.64 18.77
N GLY A 341 -5.34 5.88 19.65
CA GLY A 341 -4.94 4.94 20.68
C GLY A 341 -3.78 4.04 20.26
N GLN A 342 -3.47 3.05 21.07
CA GLN A 342 -2.38 2.11 20.86
C GLN A 342 -2.93 0.74 20.42
N THR A 343 -2.51 0.27 19.26
CA THR A 343 -2.86 -1.07 18.73
C THR A 343 -1.71 -2.04 18.95
N THR A 344 -2.03 -3.21 19.50
CA THR A 344 -1.07 -4.31 19.67
C THR A 344 -1.73 -5.60 19.21
N LEU A 345 -1.09 -6.30 18.28
CA LEU A 345 -1.58 -7.55 17.70
C LEU A 345 -0.48 -8.60 17.69
N ALA A 346 -0.83 -9.83 18.03
CA ALA A 346 -0.03 -11.02 17.74
C ALA A 346 -0.68 -11.79 16.61
N TYR A 347 0.12 -12.39 15.74
CA TYR A 347 -0.39 -13.10 14.56
C TYR A 347 0.44 -14.32 14.21
N ALA A 348 -0.24 -15.31 13.63
CA ALA A 348 0.39 -16.51 13.11
C ALA A 348 -0.32 -16.97 11.84
N SER A 349 0.42 -17.59 10.95
CA SER A 349 -0.15 -18.28 9.79
C SER A 349 0.60 -19.56 9.48
N VAL A 350 -0.09 -20.50 8.85
CA VAL A 350 0.47 -21.72 8.28
C VAL A 350 -0.20 -21.98 6.94
N GLY A 351 0.57 -22.42 5.97
CA GLY A 351 0.07 -22.81 4.65
C GLY A 351 0.81 -24.02 4.11
N TYR A 352 0.22 -24.62 3.10
CA TYR A 352 0.83 -25.72 2.35
C TYR A 352 0.50 -25.57 0.86
N THR A 353 1.54 -25.65 0.05
CA THR A 353 1.44 -25.64 -1.41
C THR A 353 1.44 -27.07 -1.94
N LEU A 354 0.33 -27.47 -2.52
CA LEU A 354 0.14 -28.77 -3.17
C LEU A 354 0.87 -28.81 -4.53
N PRO A 355 1.18 -30.00 -5.06
CA PRO A 355 1.61 -30.13 -6.44
C PRO A 355 0.60 -29.48 -7.41
N GLY A 356 1.09 -28.66 -8.34
CA GLY A 356 0.23 -27.89 -9.26
C GLY A 356 -0.04 -26.47 -8.78
N ASP A 357 0.80 -25.95 -7.88
CA ASP A 357 0.78 -24.56 -7.44
C ASP A 357 -0.52 -24.07 -6.78
N PHE A 358 -1.22 -24.97 -6.13
CA PHE A 358 -2.40 -24.67 -5.31
C PHE A 358 -2.03 -24.64 -3.84
N ARG A 359 -2.19 -23.48 -3.19
CA ARG A 359 -1.88 -23.28 -1.77
C ARG A 359 -3.15 -23.09 -0.95
N ILE A 360 -3.20 -23.76 0.20
CA ILE A 360 -4.19 -23.55 1.25
C ILE A 360 -3.46 -23.02 2.48
N GLY A 361 -3.99 -21.98 3.12
CA GLY A 361 -3.42 -21.39 4.32
C GLY A 361 -4.47 -21.01 5.35
N LEU A 362 -4.05 -21.04 6.60
CA LEU A 362 -4.81 -20.53 7.75
C LEU A 362 -4.02 -19.42 8.42
N ARG A 363 -4.71 -18.41 8.91
CA ARG A 363 -4.12 -17.28 9.61
C ARG A 363 -4.98 -16.89 10.80
N GLY A 364 -4.33 -16.54 11.91
CA GLY A 364 -4.98 -16.03 13.10
C GLY A 364 -4.30 -14.75 13.57
N VAL A 365 -5.09 -13.77 14.00
CA VAL A 365 -4.63 -12.53 14.59
C VAL A 365 -5.43 -12.25 15.84
N ILE A 366 -4.77 -11.87 16.93
CA ILE A 366 -5.39 -11.53 18.19
C ILE A 366 -4.74 -10.28 18.81
N GLY A 367 -5.52 -9.49 19.53
CA GLY A 367 -5.06 -8.28 20.22
C GLY A 367 -6.13 -7.23 20.28
N GLY A 368 -5.76 -5.96 20.10
CA GLY A 368 -6.74 -4.89 20.17
C GLY A 368 -6.14 -3.49 20.14
N THR A 369 -7.01 -2.49 20.26
CA THR A 369 -6.66 -1.08 20.39
C THR A 369 -7.09 -0.58 21.76
N SER A 370 -6.15 -0.01 22.53
CA SER A 370 -6.39 0.49 23.88
C SER A 370 -6.23 2.01 23.97
N ASP A 371 -6.79 2.56 25.04
CA ASP A 371 -6.60 3.96 25.43
C ASP A 371 -6.88 4.96 24.28
N THR A 372 -8.05 4.79 23.67
CA THR A 372 -8.53 5.67 22.60
C THR A 372 -9.07 6.98 23.17
N LEU A 373 -8.87 8.08 22.44
CA LEU A 373 -9.56 9.33 22.70
C LEU A 373 -11.06 9.15 22.46
N THR A 374 -11.86 9.65 23.38
CA THR A 374 -13.31 9.79 23.23
C THR A 374 -13.62 11.28 23.04
N THR A 375 -14.31 11.60 21.97
CA THR A 375 -14.92 12.94 21.80
C THR A 375 -16.42 12.84 22.04
N GLY A 376 -17.11 13.94 22.18
CA GLY A 376 -18.58 13.97 22.29
C GLY A 376 -19.32 13.41 21.06
N GLN A 377 -18.59 12.99 20.03
CA GLN A 377 -19.10 12.41 18.78
C GLN A 377 -18.88 10.87 18.69
N GLY A 378 -18.22 10.26 19.65
CA GLY A 378 -18.00 8.81 19.69
C GLY A 378 -16.55 8.38 19.79
N SER A 379 -16.35 7.09 20.07
CA SER A 379 -15.02 6.44 20.10
C SER A 379 -14.77 5.69 18.80
N THR A 380 -13.56 5.74 18.30
CA THR A 380 -13.16 5.07 17.05
C THR A 380 -12.61 3.66 17.31
N GLY A 381 -13.45 2.74 17.74
CA GLY A 381 -13.11 1.32 17.63
C GLY A 381 -12.01 0.78 18.53
N GLY A 382 -11.82 1.32 19.72
CA GLY A 382 -11.00 0.69 20.76
C GLY A 382 -11.65 -0.58 21.29
N GLY A 383 -10.82 -1.57 21.67
CA GLY A 383 -11.26 -2.84 22.24
C GLY A 383 -10.51 -4.03 21.68
N ASP A 384 -10.86 -5.20 22.19
CA ASP A 384 -10.22 -6.46 21.78
C ASP A 384 -10.68 -6.90 20.39
N LYS A 385 -9.78 -7.51 19.63
CA LYS A 385 -10.02 -7.96 18.26
C LYS A 385 -9.39 -9.30 18.00
N SER A 386 -10.06 -10.11 17.21
CA SER A 386 -9.49 -11.34 16.68
C SER A 386 -9.97 -11.57 15.25
N GLU A 387 -9.07 -12.03 14.39
CA GLU A 387 -9.37 -12.38 13.01
C GLU A 387 -8.86 -13.79 12.70
N TYR A 388 -9.69 -14.58 12.03
CA TYR A 388 -9.34 -15.91 11.52
C TYR A 388 -9.59 -15.93 10.03
N VAL A 389 -8.60 -16.36 9.27
CA VAL A 389 -8.65 -16.33 7.80
C VAL A 389 -8.31 -17.69 7.22
N LEU A 390 -9.09 -18.11 6.23
CA LEU A 390 -8.74 -19.17 5.28
C LEU A 390 -8.27 -18.49 3.99
N ASP A 391 -7.02 -18.74 3.59
CA ASP A 391 -6.42 -18.26 2.35
C ASP A 391 -6.34 -19.38 1.31
N LEU A 392 -6.68 -19.07 0.06
CA LEU A 392 -6.56 -19.97 -1.10
C LEU A 392 -5.84 -19.23 -2.22
N ASP A 393 -4.73 -19.77 -2.72
CA ASP A 393 -3.96 -19.23 -3.83
C ASP A 393 -3.79 -20.32 -4.90
N TYR A 394 -3.94 -19.95 -6.17
CA TYR A 394 -3.69 -20.84 -7.29
C TYR A 394 -2.97 -20.12 -8.41
N LYS A 395 -1.74 -20.53 -8.69
CA LYS A 395 -0.97 -20.04 -9.83
C LYS A 395 -1.24 -20.95 -11.04
N TYR A 396 -2.28 -20.59 -11.83
CA TYR A 396 -2.64 -21.32 -13.04
C TYR A 396 -1.54 -21.24 -14.11
N SER A 397 -0.90 -20.10 -14.25
CA SER A 397 0.24 -19.88 -15.14
C SER A 397 1.12 -18.74 -14.61
N ASN A 398 2.22 -18.43 -15.32
CA ASN A 398 3.04 -17.24 -14.97
C ASN A 398 2.24 -15.94 -15.07
N ASN A 399 1.23 -15.90 -15.91
CA ASN A 399 0.42 -14.73 -16.20
C ASN A 399 -0.92 -14.69 -15.47
N LEU A 400 -1.51 -15.84 -15.12
CA LEU A 400 -2.85 -15.94 -14.53
C LEU A 400 -2.78 -16.55 -13.12
N LYS A 401 -3.26 -15.79 -12.15
CA LYS A 401 -3.35 -16.20 -10.75
C LYS A 401 -4.77 -16.01 -10.24
N PHE A 402 -5.21 -16.97 -9.44
CA PHE A 402 -6.44 -16.89 -8.65
C PHE A 402 -6.06 -16.77 -7.18
N PHE A 403 -6.81 -15.96 -6.48
CA PHE A 403 -6.62 -15.71 -5.06
C PHE A 403 -7.97 -15.59 -4.40
N GLY A 404 -8.13 -16.18 -3.24
CA GLY A 404 -9.35 -16.06 -2.46
C GLY A 404 -9.08 -16.17 -0.97
N TRP A 405 -9.97 -15.60 -0.17
CA TRP A 405 -9.95 -15.75 1.28
C TRP A 405 -11.35 -15.59 1.87
N TYR A 406 -11.53 -16.20 3.02
CA TYR A 406 -12.66 -16.00 3.92
C TYR A 406 -12.13 -15.58 5.27
N SER A 407 -12.62 -14.45 5.79
CA SER A 407 -12.22 -13.86 7.07
C SER A 407 -13.41 -13.77 8.01
N ILE A 408 -13.16 -14.12 9.28
CA ILE A 408 -14.05 -13.89 10.40
C ILE A 408 -13.33 -12.93 11.35
N LEU A 409 -13.81 -11.70 11.44
CA LEU A 409 -13.30 -10.68 12.34
C LEU A 409 -14.31 -10.46 13.48
N ASN A 410 -13.87 -10.73 14.71
CA ASN A 410 -14.60 -10.39 15.91
C ASN A 410 -13.92 -9.18 16.56
N TYR A 411 -14.70 -8.26 17.07
CA TYR A 411 -14.19 -7.13 17.80
C TYR A 411 -15.17 -6.70 18.90
N ASP A 412 -14.61 -6.38 20.04
CA ASP A 412 -15.34 -5.87 21.21
C ASP A 412 -14.98 -4.39 21.38
N ASN A 413 -15.96 -3.54 21.15
CA ASN A 413 -15.81 -2.11 21.35
C ASN A 413 -16.39 -1.72 22.70
N LYS A 414 -15.59 -1.12 23.56
CA LYS A 414 -15.99 -0.73 24.92
C LYS A 414 -17.18 0.23 24.96
N VAL A 415 -17.49 0.90 23.85
CA VAL A 415 -18.60 1.86 23.76
C VAL A 415 -19.84 1.25 23.12
N TYR A 416 -19.66 0.43 22.07
CA TYR A 416 -20.76 -0.07 21.22
C TYR A 416 -21.03 -1.57 21.37
N GLY A 417 -20.20 -2.28 22.15
CA GLY A 417 -20.35 -3.72 22.37
C GLY A 417 -19.69 -4.58 21.31
N THR A 418 -19.97 -5.88 21.35
CA THR A 418 -19.35 -6.88 20.50
C THR A 418 -19.97 -6.90 19.10
N SER A 419 -19.14 -6.98 18.09
CA SER A 419 -19.52 -7.13 16.68
C SER A 419 -18.73 -8.23 16.00
N LYS A 420 -19.33 -8.80 14.96
CA LYS A 420 -18.72 -9.80 14.10
C LYS A 420 -18.85 -9.37 12.64
N ARG A 421 -17.76 -9.47 11.90
CA ARG A 421 -17.74 -9.27 10.44
C ARG A 421 -17.24 -10.53 9.76
N ASP A 422 -18.02 -11.03 8.83
CA ASP A 422 -17.65 -12.08 7.89
C ASP A 422 -17.36 -11.44 6.53
N ALA A 423 -16.21 -11.76 5.93
CA ALA A 423 -15.80 -11.20 4.65
C ALA A 423 -15.23 -12.27 3.73
N VAL A 424 -15.59 -12.18 2.46
CA VAL A 424 -15.08 -13.06 1.38
C VAL A 424 -14.49 -12.21 0.28
N ARG A 425 -13.35 -12.61 -0.23
CA ARG A 425 -12.78 -12.08 -1.48
C ARG A 425 -12.37 -13.22 -2.40
N LEU A 426 -12.77 -13.11 -3.67
CA LEU A 426 -12.28 -13.97 -4.75
C LEU A 426 -11.72 -13.05 -5.84
N GLN A 427 -10.53 -13.38 -6.34
CA GLN A 427 -9.85 -12.55 -7.32
C GLN A 427 -9.20 -13.41 -8.40
N ALA A 428 -9.31 -12.96 -9.64
CA ALA A 428 -8.48 -13.42 -10.76
C ALA A 428 -7.65 -12.23 -11.25
N ALA A 429 -6.37 -12.43 -11.47
CA ALA A 429 -5.45 -11.41 -12.00
C ALA A 429 -4.63 -12.01 -13.14
N TYR A 430 -4.72 -11.36 -14.30
CA TYR A 430 -3.90 -11.67 -15.47
C TYR A 430 -2.91 -10.54 -15.71
N THR A 431 -1.62 -10.88 -15.81
CA THR A 431 -0.54 -9.92 -16.08
C THR A 431 0.21 -10.31 -17.36
N PHE A 432 0.66 -9.34 -18.14
CA PHE A 432 1.38 -9.57 -19.40
C PHE A 432 2.41 -8.49 -19.68
#